data_9dc500f45116e8d63cea20987f91ae17
#
_entry.id   9dc500f45116e8d63cea20987f91ae17
#
_cell.length_a   1.000
_cell.length_b   1.000
_cell.length_c   1.000
_cell.angle_alpha   90.00
_cell.angle_beta   90.00
_cell.angle_gamma   90.00
#
_symmetry.space_group_name_H-M   'P 1'
#
loop_
_entity.id
_entity.type
_entity.pdbx_description
1 polymer ?
#
loop_
_entity_poly.entity_id
_entity_poly.type
_entity_poly.pdbx_seq_one_letter_code
_entity_poly.pdbx_strand_id
1 'polypeptide(L)'
;CNFGFPVVSPDSELLVRDRAVRPRDEAASAGLSDLLRFGPPTAGFAEQVFFHQPHVGSNGLAAAAIVNRALGFGAFVRWRAAELPVLAHWKMTGEGEYVCGLEPSTHAMTPARREQRENGSLRDLAPGESASFRLEIGALPDTDAIATFEGGVRS
;
A
#
# COMPACT_ATOMS: atom_id res chain seq x y z
N CYS A 1 -0.13 -3.40 7.64
CA CYS A 1 -1.36 -2.76 8.14
C CYS A 1 -2.53 -3.20 7.28
N ASN A 2 -3.47 -3.93 7.86
CA ASN A 2 -4.68 -4.35 7.17
C ASN A 2 -5.86 -3.49 7.62
N PHE A 3 -6.60 -2.99 6.66
CA PHE A 3 -7.77 -2.14 6.86
C PHE A 3 -9.01 -2.87 6.34
N GLY A 4 -10.07 -2.89 7.15
CA GLY A 4 -11.36 -3.49 6.82
C GLY A 4 -12.48 -2.47 6.89
N PHE A 5 -13.72 -2.98 6.86
CA PHE A 5 -14.91 -2.17 7.04
C PHE A 5 -14.88 -1.42 8.39
N PRO A 6 -15.34 -0.16 8.46
CA PRO A 6 -16.00 0.61 7.39
C PRO A 6 -15.03 1.47 6.54
N VAL A 7 -13.74 1.55 6.88
CA VAL A 7 -12.81 2.40 6.13
C VAL A 7 -12.54 1.86 4.73
N VAL A 8 -12.58 0.53 4.57
CA VAL A 8 -12.54 -0.14 3.27
C VAL A 8 -13.96 -0.58 2.91
N SER A 9 -14.52 0.01 1.88
CA SER A 9 -15.86 -0.22 1.35
C SER A 9 -15.89 0.12 -0.14
N PRO A 10 -16.98 -0.15 -0.88
CA PRO A 10 -17.09 0.22 -2.30
C PRO A 10 -16.83 1.69 -2.63
N ASP A 11 -17.04 2.60 -1.65
CA ASP A 11 -16.84 4.05 -1.82
C ASP A 11 -15.42 4.50 -1.42
N SER A 12 -14.55 3.56 -1.11
CA SER A 12 -13.19 3.85 -0.67
C SER A 12 -12.22 3.95 -1.85
N GLU A 13 -11.15 4.69 -1.61
CA GLU A 13 -10.04 4.81 -2.55
C GLU A 13 -8.69 4.77 -1.83
N LEU A 14 -7.67 4.31 -2.53
CA LEU A 14 -6.29 4.38 -2.10
C LEU A 14 -5.68 5.70 -2.60
N LEU A 15 -5.19 6.51 -1.67
CA LEU A 15 -4.37 7.67 -1.95
C LEU A 15 -2.91 7.27 -1.85
N VAL A 16 -2.21 7.25 -2.97
CA VAL A 16 -0.76 7.03 -3.07
C VAL A 16 -0.26 7.76 -4.30
N ARG A 17 0.95 8.29 -4.24
CA ARG A 17 1.65 8.83 -5.40
C ARG A 17 2.81 7.93 -5.74
N ASP A 18 2.81 7.41 -6.95
CA ASP A 18 3.79 6.44 -7.41
C ASP A 18 4.69 7.00 -8.51
N ARG A 19 5.93 6.49 -8.54
CA ARG A 19 6.82 6.57 -9.69
C ARG A 19 6.56 5.41 -10.65
N ALA A 20 6.22 4.25 -10.11
CA ALA A 20 5.86 3.07 -10.85
C ALA A 20 5.04 2.12 -9.97
N VAL A 21 4.23 1.29 -10.60
CA VAL A 21 3.51 0.19 -9.96
C VAL A 21 3.69 -1.07 -10.79
N ARG A 22 3.81 -2.22 -10.12
CA ARG A 22 3.95 -3.52 -10.75
C ARG A 22 2.99 -4.52 -10.11
N PRO A 23 2.17 -5.24 -10.91
CA PRO A 23 1.34 -6.33 -10.39
C PRO A 23 2.21 -7.54 -10.02
N ARG A 24 1.76 -8.33 -9.05
CA ARG A 24 2.41 -9.57 -8.62
C ARG A 24 2.27 -10.68 -9.67
N ASP A 25 1.08 -10.80 -10.25
CA ASP A 25 0.65 -11.91 -11.08
C ASP A 25 -0.43 -11.48 -12.10
N GLU A 26 -1.01 -12.46 -12.79
CA GLU A 26 -2.03 -12.23 -13.82
C GLU A 26 -3.32 -11.64 -13.21
N ALA A 27 -3.75 -12.11 -12.02
CA ALA A 27 -4.93 -11.59 -11.34
C ALA A 27 -4.76 -10.10 -11.00
N ALA A 28 -3.59 -9.71 -10.47
CA ALA A 28 -3.27 -8.33 -10.22
C ALA A 28 -3.12 -7.52 -11.52
N SER A 29 -2.56 -8.10 -12.59
CA SER A 29 -2.45 -7.43 -13.90
C SER A 29 -3.81 -7.06 -14.47
N ALA A 30 -4.81 -7.93 -14.33
CA ALA A 30 -6.18 -7.67 -14.74
C ALA A 30 -6.84 -6.53 -13.95
N GLY A 31 -6.41 -6.30 -12.70
CA GLY A 31 -6.95 -5.28 -11.80
C GLY A 31 -6.24 -3.92 -11.85
N LEU A 32 -5.24 -3.73 -12.72
CA LEU A 32 -4.44 -2.49 -12.77
C LEU A 32 -5.26 -1.23 -13.02
N SER A 33 -6.32 -1.30 -13.83
CA SER A 33 -7.19 -0.14 -14.11
C SER A 33 -7.93 0.39 -12.87
N ASP A 34 -8.18 -0.49 -11.92
CA ASP A 34 -8.98 -0.21 -10.72
C ASP A 34 -8.21 -0.38 -9.42
N LEU A 35 -6.87 -0.44 -9.51
CA LEU A 35 -6.03 -0.72 -8.35
C LEU A 35 -6.25 0.26 -7.18
N LEU A 36 -6.56 1.51 -7.45
CA LEU A 36 -6.79 2.55 -6.44
C LEU A 36 -8.24 2.62 -5.92
N ARG A 37 -9.16 1.87 -6.52
CA ARG A 37 -10.59 1.91 -6.19
C ARG A 37 -11.08 0.58 -5.65
N PHE A 38 -12.11 0.63 -4.84
CA PHE A 38 -12.75 -0.54 -4.26
C PHE A 38 -14.16 -0.67 -4.83
N GLY A 39 -14.39 -1.74 -5.58
CA GLY A 39 -15.71 -2.09 -6.12
C GLY A 39 -16.59 -2.82 -5.10
N PRO A 40 -17.83 -3.18 -5.44
CA PRO A 40 -18.66 -3.99 -4.58
C PRO A 40 -18.03 -5.36 -4.30
N PRO A 41 -18.39 -6.02 -3.17
CA PRO A 41 -17.96 -7.39 -2.90
C PRO A 41 -18.28 -8.31 -4.08
N THR A 42 -17.29 -9.08 -4.52
CA THR A 42 -17.40 -9.92 -5.73
C THR A 42 -17.20 -11.39 -5.37
N ALA A 43 -18.16 -12.23 -5.77
CA ALA A 43 -18.05 -13.68 -5.57
C ALA A 43 -16.82 -14.23 -6.32
N GLY A 44 -16.01 -15.04 -5.63
CA GLY A 44 -14.82 -15.65 -6.22
C GLY A 44 -13.70 -14.67 -6.61
N PHE A 45 -13.67 -13.49 -6.02
CA PHE A 45 -12.61 -12.51 -6.25
C PHE A 45 -11.24 -13.14 -5.95
N ALA A 46 -10.35 -13.13 -6.95
CA ALA A 46 -8.96 -13.51 -6.75
C ALA A 46 -8.19 -12.32 -6.13
N GLU A 47 -7.50 -12.56 -5.03
CA GLU A 47 -6.68 -11.53 -4.40
C GLU A 47 -5.69 -10.89 -5.38
N GLN A 48 -5.47 -9.61 -5.23
CA GLN A 48 -4.55 -8.84 -6.05
C GLN A 48 -3.48 -8.22 -5.18
N VAL A 49 -2.23 -8.31 -5.62
CA VAL A 49 -1.10 -7.64 -4.96
C VAL A 49 -0.36 -6.77 -5.96
N PHE A 50 -0.15 -5.52 -5.57
CA PHE A 50 0.57 -4.53 -6.35
C PHE A 50 1.78 -4.04 -5.56
N PHE A 51 2.92 -3.89 -6.24
CA PHE A 51 4.12 -3.32 -5.65
C PHE A 51 4.31 -1.91 -6.19
N HIS A 52 4.11 -0.94 -5.32
CA HIS A 52 4.30 0.47 -5.63
C HIS A 52 5.74 0.89 -5.33
N GLN A 53 6.31 1.70 -6.21
CA GLN A 53 7.48 2.52 -5.92
C GLN A 53 6.98 3.92 -5.59
N PRO A 54 6.77 4.25 -4.31
CA PRO A 54 6.12 5.49 -3.94
C PRO A 54 7.02 6.70 -4.26
N HIS A 55 6.38 7.81 -4.56
CA HIS A 55 7.07 9.09 -4.55
C HIS A 55 7.54 9.40 -3.13
N VAL A 56 8.74 9.98 -3.02
CA VAL A 56 9.36 10.32 -1.74
C VAL A 56 9.38 11.84 -1.62
N GLY A 57 8.79 12.37 -0.57
CA GLY A 57 8.82 13.79 -0.27
C GLY A 57 10.23 14.29 0.06
N SER A 58 10.43 15.59 0.06
CA SER A 58 11.71 16.23 0.39
C SER A 58 12.24 15.89 1.79
N ASN A 59 11.35 15.47 2.69
CA ASN A 59 11.65 15.00 4.06
C ASN A 59 12.07 13.52 4.13
N GLY A 60 12.15 12.81 3.00
CA GLY A 60 12.50 11.39 2.91
C GLY A 60 11.38 10.42 3.27
N LEU A 61 10.14 10.93 3.41
CA LEU A 61 8.98 10.12 3.74
C LEU A 61 8.17 9.77 2.50
N ALA A 62 7.62 8.57 2.50
CA ALA A 62 6.54 8.13 1.63
C ALA A 62 5.27 7.93 2.47
N ALA A 63 4.11 8.03 1.84
CA ALA A 63 2.83 7.89 2.51
C ALA A 63 1.77 7.27 1.59
N ALA A 64 0.83 6.56 2.19
CA ALA A 64 -0.38 6.06 1.55
C ALA A 64 -1.55 6.10 2.54
N ALA A 65 -2.76 6.26 2.04
CA ALA A 65 -3.96 6.22 2.87
C ALA A 65 -5.11 5.51 2.15
N ILE A 66 -5.93 4.83 2.91
CA ILE A 66 -7.29 4.44 2.48
C ILE A 66 -8.24 5.50 3.00
N VAL A 67 -9.04 6.05 2.11
CA VAL A 67 -10.05 7.05 2.48
C VAL A 67 -11.43 6.64 2.00
N ASN A 68 -12.42 6.84 2.84
CA ASN A 68 -13.82 6.69 2.52
C ASN A 68 -14.46 8.09 2.58
N ARG A 69 -14.66 8.70 1.43
CA ARG A 69 -15.17 10.08 1.36
C ARG A 69 -16.63 10.18 1.78
N ALA A 70 -17.42 9.13 1.60
CA ALA A 70 -18.81 9.10 2.03
C ALA A 70 -18.92 9.13 3.56
N LEU A 71 -17.97 8.50 4.26
CA LEU A 71 -17.89 8.56 5.72
C LEU A 71 -17.13 9.79 6.24
N GLY A 72 -16.39 10.50 5.37
CA GLY A 72 -15.48 11.56 5.80
C GLY A 72 -14.36 11.05 6.69
N PHE A 73 -13.91 9.82 6.49
CA PHE A 73 -12.91 9.16 7.35
C PHE A 73 -11.87 8.41 6.51
N GLY A 74 -10.65 8.32 7.04
CA GLY A 74 -9.57 7.54 6.43
C GLY A 74 -8.55 7.07 7.44
N ALA A 75 -7.64 6.23 6.98
CA ALA A 75 -6.48 5.78 7.74
C ALA A 75 -5.24 5.82 6.85
N PHE A 76 -4.10 6.18 7.41
CA PHE A 76 -2.85 6.32 6.65
C PHE A 76 -1.71 5.53 7.27
N VAL A 77 -0.73 5.23 6.43
CA VAL A 77 0.61 4.82 6.82
C VAL A 77 1.62 5.78 6.20
N ARG A 78 2.62 6.18 6.99
CA ARG A 78 3.75 6.99 6.55
C ARG A 78 5.03 6.35 7.04
N TRP A 79 6.07 6.34 6.20
CA TRP A 79 7.32 5.65 6.53
C TRP A 79 8.53 6.29 5.87
N ARG A 80 9.73 5.91 6.33
CA ARG A 80 10.97 6.31 5.66
C ARG A 80 11.22 5.42 4.45
N ALA A 81 11.18 6.02 3.26
CA ALA A 81 11.35 5.29 2.00
C ALA A 81 12.76 4.66 1.86
N ALA A 82 13.79 5.25 2.48
CA ALA A 82 15.14 4.66 2.50
C ALA A 82 15.21 3.35 3.31
N GLU A 83 14.31 3.18 4.29
CA GLU A 83 14.23 1.96 5.11
C GLU A 83 13.34 0.90 4.42
N LEU A 84 12.23 1.33 3.82
CA LEU A 84 11.20 0.50 3.20
C LEU A 84 10.84 1.08 1.81
N PRO A 85 11.60 0.75 0.76
CA PRO A 85 11.46 1.40 -0.55
C PRO A 85 10.25 0.96 -1.37
N VAL A 86 9.55 -0.08 -0.96
CA VAL A 86 8.40 -0.65 -1.66
C VAL A 86 7.17 -0.59 -0.77
N LEU A 87 6.02 -0.25 -1.34
CA LEU A 87 4.73 -0.50 -0.70
C LEU A 87 4.07 -1.70 -1.39
N ALA A 88 3.89 -2.79 -0.66
CA ALA A 88 2.99 -3.85 -1.12
C ALA A 88 1.55 -3.47 -0.75
N HIS A 89 0.69 -3.44 -1.75
CA HIS A 89 -0.74 -3.17 -1.64
C HIS A 89 -1.48 -4.48 -1.93
N TRP A 90 -2.02 -5.08 -0.89
CA TRP A 90 -2.88 -6.26 -1.00
C TRP A 90 -4.34 -5.82 -1.05
N LYS A 91 -5.04 -6.27 -2.06
CA LYS A 91 -6.46 -5.97 -2.29
C LYS A 91 -7.26 -7.26 -2.35
N MET A 92 -8.20 -7.41 -1.44
CA MET A 92 -9.16 -8.50 -1.40
C MET A 92 -10.56 -7.91 -1.22
N THR A 93 -11.36 -7.92 -2.29
CA THR A 93 -12.72 -7.37 -2.33
C THR A 93 -13.75 -8.46 -2.63
N GLY A 94 -13.54 -9.64 -2.03
CA GLY A 94 -14.43 -10.78 -2.15
C GLY A 94 -15.65 -10.72 -1.24
N GLU A 95 -16.66 -11.53 -1.56
CA GLU A 95 -17.78 -11.79 -0.65
C GLU A 95 -17.26 -12.51 0.59
N GLY A 96 -17.57 -11.99 1.77
CA GLY A 96 -17.15 -12.54 3.05
C GLY A 96 -15.73 -12.17 3.50
N GLU A 97 -14.90 -11.62 2.59
CA GLU A 97 -13.56 -11.13 2.89
C GLU A 97 -13.30 -9.83 2.11
N TYR A 98 -13.38 -8.70 2.80
CA TYR A 98 -13.28 -7.38 2.20
C TYR A 98 -12.26 -6.54 2.96
N VAL A 99 -11.02 -6.51 2.45
CA VAL A 99 -9.85 -5.99 3.17
C VAL A 99 -8.81 -5.41 2.20
N CYS A 100 -8.04 -4.45 2.69
CA CYS A 100 -6.87 -3.91 2.02
C CYS A 100 -5.67 -3.90 2.96
N GLY A 101 -4.54 -4.43 2.51
CA GLY A 101 -3.25 -4.33 3.18
C GLY A 101 -2.40 -3.22 2.57
N LEU A 102 -1.86 -2.35 3.41
CA LEU A 102 -0.79 -1.41 3.06
C LEU A 102 0.47 -1.79 3.83
N GLU A 103 1.46 -2.31 3.11
CA GLU A 103 2.60 -3.01 3.68
C GLU A 103 3.92 -2.43 3.16
N PRO A 104 4.43 -1.33 3.78
CA PRO A 104 5.77 -0.86 3.50
C PRO A 104 6.79 -1.98 3.74
N SER A 105 7.62 -2.25 2.74
CA SER A 105 8.45 -3.45 2.70
C SER A 105 9.86 -3.13 2.20
N THR A 106 10.82 -3.95 2.62
CA THR A 106 12.23 -3.82 2.19
C THR A 106 12.42 -4.22 0.73
N HIS A 107 11.55 -5.07 0.20
CA HIS A 107 11.59 -5.58 -1.17
C HIS A 107 10.19 -6.06 -1.61
N ALA A 108 9.99 -6.21 -2.92
CA ALA A 108 8.81 -6.85 -3.47
C ALA A 108 8.91 -8.39 -3.30
N MET A 109 7.77 -9.09 -3.31
CA MET A 109 7.76 -10.56 -3.20
C MET A 109 8.15 -11.26 -4.51
N THR A 110 8.18 -10.53 -5.62
CA THR A 110 8.59 -11.01 -6.95
C THR A 110 9.71 -10.14 -7.49
N PRO A 111 10.70 -10.70 -8.17
CA PRO A 111 10.88 -12.12 -8.44
C PRO A 111 11.11 -12.96 -7.18
N ALA A 112 11.25 -14.29 -7.31
CA ALA A 112 11.46 -15.17 -6.16
C ALA A 112 12.71 -14.77 -5.33
N ARG A 113 12.70 -15.06 -4.02
CA ARG A 113 13.82 -14.69 -3.10
C ARG A 113 15.21 -15.13 -3.59
N ARG A 114 15.30 -16.28 -4.25
CA ARG A 114 16.55 -16.75 -4.83
C ARG A 114 17.09 -15.77 -5.87
N GLU A 115 16.25 -15.37 -6.81
CA GLU A 115 16.59 -14.41 -7.86
C GLU A 115 16.91 -13.03 -7.28
N GLN A 116 16.18 -12.61 -6.25
CA GLN A 116 16.44 -11.35 -5.54
C GLN A 116 17.79 -11.37 -4.82
N ARG A 117 18.21 -12.53 -4.30
CA ARG A 117 19.55 -12.67 -3.71
C ARG A 117 20.61 -12.61 -4.78
N GLU A 118 20.42 -13.31 -5.90
CA GLU A 118 21.37 -13.35 -7.01
C GLU A 118 21.58 -11.97 -7.65
N ASN A 119 20.53 -11.15 -7.74
CA ASN A 119 20.59 -9.78 -8.31
C ASN A 119 20.86 -8.67 -7.27
N GLY A 120 21.08 -9.04 -6.00
CA GLY A 120 21.42 -8.11 -4.92
C GLY A 120 20.25 -7.22 -4.43
N SER A 121 19.01 -7.49 -4.83
CA SER A 121 17.85 -6.72 -4.38
C SER A 121 17.27 -7.19 -3.04
N LEU A 122 17.65 -8.38 -2.56
CA LEU A 122 17.26 -8.88 -1.25
C LEU A 122 18.25 -8.36 -0.20
N ARG A 123 17.73 -7.75 0.85
CA ARG A 123 18.52 -7.37 2.01
C ARG A 123 18.61 -8.53 2.97
N ASP A 124 19.82 -9.07 3.16
CA ASP A 124 20.12 -10.05 4.19
C ASP A 124 20.71 -9.34 5.44
N LEU A 125 20.47 -9.90 6.61
CA LEU A 125 21.13 -9.50 7.87
C LEU A 125 22.20 -10.53 8.21
N ALA A 126 23.38 -10.04 8.55
CA ALA A 126 24.45 -10.89 9.08
C ALA A 126 24.09 -11.42 10.48
N PRO A 127 24.69 -12.53 10.96
CA PRO A 127 24.46 -13.00 12.31
C PRO A 127 24.73 -11.92 13.36
N GLY A 128 23.71 -11.61 14.20
CA GLY A 128 23.77 -10.56 15.22
C GLY A 128 23.49 -9.14 14.70
N GLU A 129 23.32 -8.95 13.40
CA GLU A 129 22.94 -7.67 12.84
C GLU A 129 21.46 -7.34 13.13
N SER A 130 21.15 -6.06 13.31
CA SER A 130 19.80 -5.56 13.53
C SER A 130 19.43 -4.52 12.49
N ALA A 131 18.16 -4.49 12.10
CA ALA A 131 17.58 -3.42 11.31
C ALA A 131 16.42 -2.77 12.06
N SER A 132 16.30 -1.44 11.94
CA SER A 132 15.20 -0.69 12.54
C SER A 132 14.39 -0.01 11.45
N PHE A 133 13.07 0.01 11.62
CA PHE A 133 12.13 0.62 10.69
C PHE A 133 11.23 1.59 11.46
N ARG A 134 10.90 2.72 10.82
CA ARG A 134 10.03 3.74 11.40
C ARG A 134 8.80 3.91 10.53
N LEU A 135 7.65 3.64 11.15
CA LEU A 135 6.34 3.81 10.55
C LEU A 135 5.48 4.67 11.47
N GLU A 136 4.63 5.46 10.87
CA GLU A 136 3.54 6.17 11.51
C GLU A 136 2.24 5.66 10.92
N ILE A 137 1.30 5.27 11.78
CA ILE A 137 -0.05 4.84 11.40
C ILE A 137 -1.01 5.76 12.13
N GLY A 138 -1.98 6.30 11.41
CA GLY A 138 -2.93 7.23 12.00
C GLY A 138 -4.27 7.26 11.28
N ALA A 139 -5.20 7.98 11.89
CA ALA A 139 -6.53 8.25 11.33
C ALA A 139 -6.57 9.61 10.64
N LEU A 140 -7.41 9.72 9.63
CA LEU A 140 -7.88 10.96 9.01
C LEU A 140 -9.34 11.12 9.43
N PRO A 141 -9.62 11.89 10.49
CA PRO A 141 -10.90 11.83 11.19
C PRO A 141 -12.03 12.57 10.47
N ASP A 142 -11.69 13.38 9.48
CA ASP A 142 -12.65 14.22 8.75
C ASP A 142 -12.15 14.54 7.33
N THR A 143 -12.98 15.23 6.57
CA THR A 143 -12.70 15.62 5.19
C THR A 143 -11.55 16.61 5.06
N ASP A 144 -11.31 17.45 6.05
CA ASP A 144 -10.22 18.43 6.04
C ASP A 144 -8.87 17.74 6.26
N ALA A 145 -8.83 16.75 7.15
CA ALA A 145 -7.66 15.90 7.35
C ALA A 145 -7.34 15.08 6.08
N ILE A 146 -8.36 14.53 5.41
CA ILE A 146 -8.21 13.85 4.13
C ILE A 146 -7.63 14.79 3.07
N ALA A 147 -8.20 15.98 2.91
CA ALA A 147 -7.74 16.96 1.92
C ALA A 147 -6.30 17.42 2.19
N THR A 148 -5.96 17.64 3.46
CA THR A 148 -4.60 18.00 3.89
C THR A 148 -3.59 16.88 3.56
N PHE A 149 -3.94 15.63 3.87
CA PHE A 149 -3.11 14.47 3.54
C PHE A 149 -2.90 14.33 2.04
N GLU A 150 -3.97 14.44 1.26
CA GLU A 150 -3.94 14.36 -0.21
C GLU A 150 -3.05 15.45 -0.82
N GLY A 151 -3.13 16.68 -0.32
CA GLY A 151 -2.26 17.78 -0.72
C GLY A 151 -0.78 17.50 -0.44
N GLY A 152 -0.48 16.93 0.73
CA GLY A 152 0.88 16.52 1.10
C GLY A 152 1.44 15.34 0.30
N VAL A 153 0.60 14.44 -0.17
CA VAL A 153 1.02 13.31 -1.03
C VAL A 153 1.28 13.78 -2.46
N ARG A 154 0.57 14.81 -2.94
CA ARG A 154 0.71 15.35 -4.30
C ARG A 154 1.90 16.32 -4.46
N SER A 155 2.37 16.91 -3.38
CA SER A 155 3.54 17.82 -3.35
C SER A 155 4.86 17.05 -3.33
#